data_aad86c4f325b8f280e35db36afd430eb
#
_entry.id   aad86c4f325b8f280e35db36afd430eb
#
_cell.length_a   1.000
_cell.length_b   1.000
_cell.length_c   1.000
_cell.angle_alpha   90.00
_cell.angle_beta   90.00
_cell.angle_gamma   90.00
#
_symmetry.space_group_name_H-M   'P 1'
#
loop_
_entity.id
_entity.type
_entity.pdbx_description
1 polymer ?
#
loop_
_entity_poly.entity_id
_entity_poly.type
_entity_poly.pdbx_seq_one_letter_code
_entity_poly.pdbx_strand_id
1 'polypeptide(L)'
;MKGLLTSLITVLTFTGLQAQSLPSAPKLVVGLTIDQLRTDYLEAFSSLYGEKGFKRLWKEGRVFHNAEYTFCNVDRASAIAAIYSGTTPSMNGIISQRWMDASTLRPVNSTDDTAFMGYYTDQTAAPTKLLTSTIADELKIATQGKGLVYAIAPDCDAALFAAGHAGNGAFWLNPNTGKWSGTTYYGELSLIHISEPTRLRRISY
;
A
#
# COMPACT_ATOMS: atom_id res chain seq x y z
N MET A 1 -29.32 48.07 -26.95
CA MET A 1 -29.07 46.75 -27.53
C MET A 1 -27.71 46.13 -27.10
N LYS A 2 -26.63 46.90 -26.95
CA LYS A 2 -25.31 46.34 -26.53
C LYS A 2 -25.29 45.79 -25.08
N GLY A 3 -26.05 46.37 -24.14
CA GLY A 3 -26.11 45.87 -22.74
C GLY A 3 -26.90 44.57 -22.54
N LEU A 4 -27.88 44.33 -23.39
CA LEU A 4 -28.68 43.10 -23.32
C LEU A 4 -27.92 41.86 -23.82
N LEU A 5 -27.04 42.07 -24.80
CA LEU A 5 -26.19 40.99 -25.36
C LEU A 5 -25.10 40.54 -24.37
N THR A 6 -24.49 41.51 -23.65
CA THR A 6 -23.50 41.21 -22.63
C THR A 6 -24.07 40.46 -21.42
N SER A 7 -25.30 40.84 -21.00
CA SER A 7 -26.00 40.15 -19.92
C SER A 7 -26.38 38.70 -20.28
N LEU A 8 -26.77 38.46 -21.55
CA LEU A 8 -27.12 37.13 -22.03
C LEU A 8 -25.89 36.19 -22.10
N ILE A 9 -24.71 36.71 -22.49
CA ILE A 9 -23.47 35.95 -22.55
C ILE A 9 -22.98 35.55 -21.12
N THR A 10 -23.14 36.47 -20.14
CA THR A 10 -22.75 36.20 -18.75
C THR A 10 -23.63 35.13 -18.10
N VAL A 11 -24.91 35.05 -18.42
CA VAL A 11 -25.83 34.02 -17.92
C VAL A 11 -25.52 32.65 -18.54
N LEU A 12 -25.17 32.61 -19.83
CA LEU A 12 -24.83 31.36 -20.52
C LEU A 12 -23.51 30.72 -20.02
N THR A 13 -22.56 31.50 -19.50
CA THR A 13 -21.30 30.98 -18.98
C THR A 13 -21.45 30.40 -17.57
N PHE A 14 -22.48 30.78 -16.81
CA PHE A 14 -22.70 30.25 -15.44
C PHE A 14 -23.40 28.88 -15.40
N THR A 15 -24.07 28.46 -16.48
CA THR A 15 -24.81 27.18 -16.53
C THR A 15 -23.91 25.97 -16.84
N GLY A 16 -22.63 26.20 -17.16
CA GLY A 16 -21.69 25.13 -17.57
C GLY A 16 -20.80 24.52 -16.45
N LEU A 17 -20.81 25.10 -15.26
CA LEU A 17 -20.04 24.54 -14.12
C LEU A 17 -20.89 23.52 -13.34
N GLN A 18 -21.22 22.42 -13.98
CA GLN A 18 -21.56 21.21 -13.22
C GLN A 18 -20.24 20.69 -12.63
N ALA A 19 -20.04 20.95 -11.36
CA ALA A 19 -18.98 20.27 -10.61
C ALA A 19 -19.23 18.76 -10.79
N GLN A 20 -18.34 18.10 -11.53
CA GLN A 20 -18.35 16.65 -11.60
C GLN A 20 -18.20 16.17 -10.16
N SER A 21 -19.24 15.56 -9.62
CA SER A 21 -19.16 14.92 -8.31
C SER A 21 -18.09 13.85 -8.43
N LEU A 22 -16.95 14.06 -7.79
CA LEU A 22 -15.95 13.02 -7.67
C LEU A 22 -16.62 11.77 -7.10
N PRO A 23 -16.40 10.60 -7.69
CA PRO A 23 -16.95 9.37 -7.15
C PRO A 23 -16.58 9.28 -5.66
N SER A 24 -17.54 8.94 -4.82
CA SER A 24 -17.31 8.83 -3.38
C SER A 24 -16.19 7.80 -3.13
N ALA A 25 -15.23 8.16 -2.29
CA ALA A 25 -14.16 7.24 -1.91
C ALA A 25 -14.75 5.93 -1.36
N PRO A 26 -14.16 4.77 -1.65
CA PRO A 26 -14.65 3.50 -1.14
C PRO A 26 -14.61 3.48 0.39
N LYS A 27 -15.61 2.86 1.02
CA LYS A 27 -15.69 2.74 2.49
C LYS A 27 -14.62 1.82 3.08
N LEU A 28 -14.18 0.84 2.32
CA LEU A 28 -13.16 -0.13 2.69
C LEU A 28 -12.40 -0.57 1.44
N VAL A 29 -11.08 -0.55 1.53
CA VAL A 29 -10.16 -1.13 0.54
C VAL A 29 -9.30 -2.16 1.26
N VAL A 30 -9.27 -3.38 0.76
CA VAL A 30 -8.41 -4.46 1.28
C VAL A 30 -7.46 -4.87 0.17
N GLY A 31 -6.18 -4.54 0.33
CA GLY A 31 -5.10 -5.02 -0.53
C GLY A 31 -4.53 -6.32 0.04
N LEU A 32 -4.61 -7.41 -0.72
CA LEU A 32 -4.01 -8.69 -0.36
C LEU A 32 -2.96 -9.05 -1.40
N THR A 33 -1.70 -9.03 -1.00
CA THR A 33 -0.56 -9.44 -1.85
C THR A 33 -0.01 -10.76 -1.33
N ILE A 34 0.08 -11.74 -2.20
CA ILE A 34 0.65 -13.07 -1.88
C ILE A 34 1.92 -13.21 -2.68
N ASP A 35 3.06 -13.17 -2.00
CA ASP A 35 4.36 -13.33 -2.61
C ASP A 35 4.55 -14.76 -3.14
N GLN A 36 5.23 -14.90 -4.28
CA GLN A 36 5.56 -16.17 -4.93
C GLN A 36 4.35 -17.06 -5.31
N LEU A 37 3.13 -16.52 -5.32
CA LEU A 37 1.96 -17.25 -5.79
C LEU A 37 1.97 -17.31 -7.32
N ARG A 38 2.29 -18.48 -7.87
CA ARG A 38 2.29 -18.72 -9.32
C ARG A 38 0.85 -18.89 -9.83
N THR A 39 0.59 -18.35 -11.01
CA THR A 39 -0.74 -18.44 -11.64
C THR A 39 -1.15 -19.89 -11.92
N ASP A 40 -0.20 -20.71 -12.37
CA ASP A 40 -0.44 -22.14 -12.64
C ASP A 40 -0.84 -22.94 -11.39
N TYR A 41 -0.44 -22.53 -10.20
CA TYR A 41 -0.93 -23.15 -8.95
C TYR A 41 -2.41 -22.91 -8.74
N LEU A 42 -2.90 -21.71 -9.08
CA LEU A 42 -4.33 -21.41 -8.97
C LEU A 42 -5.17 -22.32 -9.88
N GLU A 43 -4.68 -22.63 -11.07
CA GLU A 43 -5.35 -23.53 -12.01
C GLU A 43 -5.21 -24.99 -11.59
N ALA A 44 -3.99 -25.44 -11.29
CA ALA A 44 -3.69 -26.82 -10.92
C ALA A 44 -4.46 -27.31 -9.70
N PHE A 45 -4.63 -26.43 -8.70
CA PHE A 45 -5.34 -26.76 -7.47
C PHE A 45 -6.80 -26.32 -7.43
N SER A 46 -7.34 -25.86 -8.57
CA SER A 46 -8.72 -25.33 -8.65
C SER A 46 -9.80 -26.31 -8.18
N SER A 47 -9.59 -27.60 -8.37
CA SER A 47 -10.51 -28.68 -7.90
C SER A 47 -10.56 -28.79 -6.38
N LEU A 48 -9.53 -28.34 -5.67
CA LEU A 48 -9.43 -28.38 -4.21
C LEU A 48 -10.02 -27.14 -3.54
N TYR A 49 -10.28 -26.07 -4.32
CA TYR A 49 -10.83 -24.84 -3.73
C TYR A 49 -12.32 -24.98 -3.45
N GLY A 50 -12.73 -24.49 -2.28
CA GLY A 50 -14.13 -24.29 -1.97
C GLY A 50 -14.77 -23.18 -2.82
N GLU A 51 -16.07 -23.07 -2.80
CA GLU A 51 -16.83 -22.07 -3.57
C GLU A 51 -16.56 -20.61 -3.12
N LYS A 52 -16.02 -20.43 -1.92
CA LYS A 52 -15.55 -19.14 -1.38
C LYS A 52 -14.05 -18.95 -1.68
N GLY A 53 -13.55 -17.74 -1.56
CA GLY A 53 -12.14 -17.42 -1.84
C GLY A 53 -11.84 -17.31 -3.32
N PHE A 54 -10.86 -18.02 -3.86
CA PHE A 54 -10.40 -17.87 -5.24
C PHE A 54 -11.51 -18.07 -6.27
N LYS A 55 -12.37 -19.10 -6.14
CA LYS A 55 -13.48 -19.33 -7.06
C LYS A 55 -14.47 -18.17 -7.08
N ARG A 56 -14.77 -17.62 -5.91
CA ARG A 56 -15.65 -16.45 -5.79
C ARG A 56 -15.00 -15.22 -6.44
N LEU A 57 -13.71 -14.98 -6.20
CA LEU A 57 -12.98 -13.86 -6.82
C LEU A 57 -12.95 -13.99 -8.33
N TRP A 58 -12.78 -15.19 -8.89
CA TRP A 58 -12.83 -15.41 -10.33
C TRP A 58 -14.23 -15.17 -10.92
N LYS A 59 -15.27 -15.60 -10.23
CA LYS A 59 -16.64 -15.47 -10.71
C LYS A 59 -17.22 -14.05 -10.61
N GLU A 60 -16.91 -13.36 -9.52
CA GLU A 60 -17.52 -12.06 -9.17
C GLU A 60 -16.57 -10.89 -9.40
N GLY A 61 -15.26 -11.12 -9.46
CA GLY A 61 -14.22 -10.13 -9.59
C GLY A 61 -13.78 -9.88 -11.03
N ARG A 62 -12.84 -8.96 -11.18
CA ARG A 62 -12.12 -8.71 -12.43
C ARG A 62 -10.77 -9.39 -12.38
N VAL A 63 -10.49 -10.28 -13.32
CA VAL A 63 -9.26 -11.05 -13.39
C VAL A 63 -8.39 -10.53 -14.52
N PHE A 64 -7.11 -10.30 -14.26
CA PHE A 64 -6.10 -9.95 -15.25
C PHE A 64 -5.14 -11.12 -15.39
N HIS A 65 -5.24 -11.83 -16.52
CA HIS A 65 -4.44 -13.05 -16.77
C HIS A 65 -2.99 -12.76 -17.15
N ASN A 66 -2.72 -11.62 -17.75
CA ASN A 66 -1.42 -11.26 -18.32
C ASN A 66 -0.84 -10.00 -17.61
N ALA A 67 -0.77 -10.05 -16.28
CA ALA A 67 -0.10 -9.00 -15.53
C ALA A 67 1.40 -9.32 -15.45
N GLU A 68 2.24 -8.42 -15.96
CA GLU A 68 3.68 -8.59 -16.01
C GLU A 68 4.41 -7.36 -15.48
N TYR A 69 5.56 -7.58 -14.86
CA TYR A 69 6.46 -6.48 -14.54
C TYR A 69 7.26 -6.06 -15.77
N THR A 70 7.36 -4.78 -16.01
CA THR A 70 8.07 -4.19 -17.17
C THR A 70 9.54 -3.90 -16.90
N PHE A 71 10.11 -4.43 -15.82
CA PHE A 71 11.50 -4.24 -15.40
C PHE A 71 12.17 -5.58 -15.07
N CYS A 72 13.50 -5.63 -15.20
CA CYS A 72 14.25 -6.89 -15.20
C CYS A 72 14.55 -7.45 -13.81
N ASN A 73 14.84 -6.61 -12.82
CA ASN A 73 15.26 -7.07 -11.50
C ASN A 73 14.08 -7.05 -10.53
N VAL A 74 13.27 -8.08 -10.60
CA VAL A 74 12.07 -8.22 -9.77
C VAL A 74 12.43 -8.99 -8.51
N ASP A 75 12.49 -8.29 -7.38
CA ASP A 75 12.53 -8.89 -6.04
C ASP A 75 11.30 -8.44 -5.24
N ARG A 76 11.17 -8.90 -4.00
CA ARG A 76 10.01 -8.56 -3.17
C ARG A 76 9.81 -7.05 -3.00
N ALA A 77 10.87 -6.31 -2.69
CA ALA A 77 10.77 -4.88 -2.42
C ALA A 77 10.38 -4.09 -3.66
N SER A 78 11.05 -4.33 -4.80
CA SER A 78 10.75 -3.67 -6.07
C SER A 78 9.36 -4.05 -6.61
N ALA A 79 8.96 -5.32 -6.43
CA ALA A 79 7.64 -5.80 -6.84
C ALA A 79 6.51 -5.14 -6.04
N ILE A 80 6.62 -5.11 -4.72
CA ILE A 80 5.60 -4.50 -3.84
C ILE A 80 5.54 -2.99 -4.06
N ALA A 81 6.69 -2.31 -4.14
CA ALA A 81 6.72 -0.90 -4.48
C ALA A 81 6.04 -0.61 -5.82
N ALA A 82 6.28 -1.43 -6.85
CA ALA A 82 5.64 -1.27 -8.15
C ALA A 82 4.12 -1.52 -8.11
N ILE A 83 3.66 -2.54 -7.38
CA ILE A 83 2.22 -2.85 -7.24
C ILE A 83 1.48 -1.69 -6.56
N TYR A 84 2.01 -1.20 -5.43
CA TYR A 84 1.32 -0.19 -4.64
C TYR A 84 1.48 1.23 -5.18
N SER A 85 2.56 1.54 -5.92
CA SER A 85 2.74 2.84 -6.57
C SER A 85 2.21 2.89 -8.01
N GLY A 86 2.01 1.74 -8.65
CA GLY A 86 1.65 1.67 -10.07
C GLY A 86 2.78 2.12 -11.02
N THR A 87 4.04 2.16 -10.55
CA THR A 87 5.18 2.68 -11.30
C THR A 87 6.37 1.71 -11.27
N THR A 88 7.31 1.91 -12.18
CA THR A 88 8.54 1.11 -12.25
C THR A 88 9.61 1.62 -11.28
N PRO A 89 10.63 0.80 -10.92
CA PRO A 89 11.75 1.21 -10.08
C PRO A 89 12.47 2.48 -10.51
N SER A 90 12.52 2.76 -11.82
CA SER A 90 13.10 4.00 -12.36
C SER A 90 12.33 5.25 -11.96
N MET A 91 11.06 5.12 -11.63
CA MET A 91 10.19 6.21 -11.18
C MET A 91 10.03 6.22 -9.65
N ASN A 92 9.81 5.05 -9.06
CA ASN A 92 9.56 4.96 -7.62
C ASN A 92 10.83 4.88 -6.76
N GLY A 93 12.00 4.68 -7.36
CA GLY A 93 13.29 4.65 -6.67
C GLY A 93 13.65 3.33 -5.99
N ILE A 94 12.74 2.36 -5.90
CA ILE A 94 12.98 1.08 -5.22
C ILE A 94 13.43 0.04 -6.24
N ILE A 95 14.74 -0.06 -6.44
CA ILE A 95 15.32 -0.93 -7.46
C ILE A 95 15.50 -2.38 -6.99
N SER A 96 15.57 -2.60 -5.68
CA SER A 96 15.77 -3.91 -5.06
C SER A 96 15.53 -3.79 -3.55
N GLN A 97 15.52 -4.91 -2.84
CA GLN A 97 15.52 -4.94 -1.38
C GLN A 97 16.80 -4.33 -0.80
N ARG A 98 17.93 -4.54 -1.48
CA ARG A 98 19.24 -4.01 -1.09
C ARG A 98 20.06 -3.67 -2.32
N TRP A 99 20.72 -2.51 -2.30
CA TRP A 99 21.64 -2.10 -3.36
C TRP A 99 22.86 -1.37 -2.82
N MET A 100 23.83 -1.13 -3.70
CA MET A 100 25.00 -0.32 -3.37
C MET A 100 24.68 1.15 -3.63
N ASP A 101 24.77 1.97 -2.60
CA ASP A 101 24.66 3.42 -2.75
C ASP A 101 25.90 3.95 -3.50
N ALA A 102 25.66 4.66 -4.61
CA ALA A 102 26.73 5.12 -5.50
C ALA A 102 27.61 6.21 -4.87
N SER A 103 27.08 6.97 -3.91
CA SER A 103 27.81 8.07 -3.27
C SER A 103 28.69 7.60 -2.13
N THR A 104 28.23 6.63 -1.36
CA THR A 104 28.92 6.12 -0.18
C THR A 104 29.68 4.81 -0.43
N LEU A 105 29.40 4.16 -1.56
CA LEU A 105 29.87 2.81 -1.90
C LEU A 105 29.57 1.77 -0.79
N ARG A 106 28.48 1.96 -0.09
CA ARG A 106 28.02 1.05 0.96
C ARG A 106 26.68 0.40 0.58
N PRO A 107 26.45 -0.83 1.00
CA PRO A 107 25.16 -1.45 0.81
C PRO A 107 24.11 -0.79 1.71
N VAL A 108 22.95 -0.48 1.13
CA VAL A 108 21.79 0.07 1.83
C VAL A 108 20.56 -0.78 1.55
N ASN A 109 19.67 -0.92 2.53
CA ASN A 109 18.38 -1.54 2.30
C ASN A 109 17.37 -0.49 1.83
N SER A 110 16.35 -0.96 1.13
CA SER A 110 15.30 -0.12 0.56
C SER A 110 14.54 0.74 1.59
N THR A 111 14.52 0.30 2.84
CA THR A 111 13.79 0.94 3.93
C THR A 111 14.68 1.59 4.98
N ASP A 112 16.02 1.47 4.88
CA ASP A 112 16.92 2.04 5.88
C ASP A 112 16.76 3.56 5.98
N ASP A 113 16.43 4.04 7.17
CA ASP A 113 16.37 5.44 7.51
C ASP A 113 16.64 5.64 9.01
N THR A 114 17.79 6.22 9.34
CA THR A 114 18.24 6.40 10.73
C THR A 114 17.47 7.48 11.50
N ALA A 115 16.64 8.27 10.81
CA ALA A 115 15.80 9.27 11.46
C ALA A 115 14.60 8.66 12.20
N PHE A 116 14.24 7.42 11.87
CA PHE A 116 13.06 6.75 12.42
C PHE A 116 13.43 5.44 13.11
N MET A 117 13.14 5.38 14.39
CA MET A 117 13.42 4.19 15.21
C MET A 117 12.33 3.12 15.03
N GLY A 118 12.74 1.87 15.15
CA GLY A 118 11.80 0.76 15.19
C GLY A 118 11.22 0.52 16.58
N TYR A 119 9.98 0.06 16.63
CA TYR A 119 9.38 -0.50 17.84
C TYR A 119 9.60 -2.01 17.90
N TYR A 120 10.12 -2.53 18.98
CA TYR A 120 10.42 -3.96 19.20
C TYR A 120 11.36 -4.56 18.14
N THR A 121 12.20 -3.73 17.54
CA THR A 121 13.24 -4.10 16.59
C THR A 121 14.38 -3.11 16.65
N ASP A 122 15.57 -3.54 16.30
CA ASP A 122 16.75 -2.66 16.17
C ASP A 122 16.82 -2.00 14.76
N GLN A 123 15.89 -2.36 13.87
CA GLN A 123 15.83 -1.79 12.53
C GLN A 123 15.33 -0.34 12.60
N THR A 124 16.04 0.56 11.94
CA THR A 124 15.58 1.92 11.65
C THR A 124 14.98 1.91 10.25
N ALA A 125 13.71 2.19 10.12
CA ALA A 125 13.04 1.96 8.84
C ALA A 125 11.91 2.97 8.57
N ALA A 126 11.87 3.44 7.30
CA ALA A 126 10.83 4.32 6.78
C ALA A 126 10.67 4.14 5.26
N PRO A 127 9.55 4.55 4.67
CA PRO A 127 9.35 4.49 3.21
C PRO A 127 10.00 5.67 2.46
N THR A 128 10.94 6.39 3.05
CA THR A 128 11.51 7.65 2.52
C THR A 128 12.24 7.52 1.19
N LYS A 129 12.73 6.31 0.85
CA LYS A 129 13.35 6.04 -0.45
C LYS A 129 12.33 5.80 -1.57
N LEU A 130 11.07 5.59 -1.24
CA LEU A 130 9.98 5.53 -2.22
C LEU A 130 9.68 6.95 -2.71
N LEU A 131 9.89 7.22 -3.99
CA LEU A 131 9.80 8.58 -4.55
C LEU A 131 8.42 8.95 -5.10
N THR A 132 7.51 7.99 -5.12
CA THR A 132 6.16 8.17 -5.66
C THR A 132 5.10 7.88 -4.60
N SER A 133 3.92 8.46 -4.75
CA SER A 133 2.75 8.11 -3.95
C SER A 133 2.32 6.66 -4.19
N THR A 134 1.64 6.10 -3.22
CA THR A 134 1.02 4.78 -3.29
C THR A 134 -0.49 4.89 -3.35
N ILE A 135 -1.17 3.80 -3.68
CA ILE A 135 -2.63 3.73 -3.60
C ILE A 135 -3.16 4.09 -2.20
N ALA A 136 -2.37 3.82 -1.16
CA ALA A 136 -2.66 4.19 0.21
C ALA A 136 -2.62 5.72 0.41
N ASP A 137 -1.62 6.38 -0.16
CA ASP A 137 -1.49 7.84 -0.14
C ASP A 137 -2.63 8.50 -0.91
N GLU A 138 -2.98 7.96 -2.08
CA GLU A 138 -4.10 8.44 -2.90
C GLU A 138 -5.44 8.28 -2.17
N LEU A 139 -5.64 7.20 -1.41
CA LEU A 139 -6.81 7.04 -0.56
C LEU A 139 -6.88 8.11 0.53
N LYS A 140 -5.75 8.48 1.11
CA LYS A 140 -5.67 9.57 2.10
C LYS A 140 -6.07 10.91 1.46
N ILE A 141 -5.58 11.18 0.25
CA ILE A 141 -5.95 12.39 -0.51
C ILE A 141 -7.45 12.38 -0.82
N ALA A 142 -7.97 11.30 -1.38
CA ALA A 142 -9.38 11.16 -1.75
C ALA A 142 -10.33 11.29 -0.55
N THR A 143 -9.89 10.90 0.63
CA THR A 143 -10.67 10.99 1.88
C THR A 143 -10.36 12.25 2.68
N GLN A 144 -9.57 13.18 2.15
CA GLN A 144 -9.12 14.38 2.87
C GLN A 144 -8.46 14.07 4.22
N GLY A 145 -7.66 13.01 4.27
CA GLY A 145 -6.96 12.54 5.47
C GLY A 145 -7.81 11.75 6.47
N LYS A 146 -9.12 11.61 6.24
CA LYS A 146 -10.03 10.90 7.17
C LYS A 146 -9.93 9.39 7.08
N GLY A 147 -9.52 8.84 5.94
CA GLY A 147 -9.31 7.41 5.76
C GLY A 147 -8.20 6.89 6.68
N LEU A 148 -8.38 5.72 7.27
CA LEU A 148 -7.36 5.04 8.04
C LEU A 148 -6.67 4.01 7.14
N VAL A 149 -5.34 4.00 7.17
CA VAL A 149 -4.51 3.09 6.35
C VAL A 149 -3.53 2.37 7.26
N TYR A 150 -3.65 1.07 7.30
CA TYR A 150 -2.72 0.18 8.01
C TYR A 150 -2.23 -0.92 7.08
N ALA A 151 -0.95 -1.23 7.15
CA ALA A 151 -0.35 -2.34 6.44
C ALA A 151 0.25 -3.35 7.42
N ILE A 152 0.05 -4.62 7.12
CA ILE A 152 0.55 -5.73 7.92
C ILE A 152 1.22 -6.72 6.96
N ALA A 153 2.48 -7.05 7.20
CA ALA A 153 3.23 -7.99 6.38
C ALA A 153 4.22 -8.81 7.22
N PRO A 154 4.73 -9.92 6.72
CA PRO A 154 5.84 -10.62 7.38
C PRO A 154 7.11 -9.78 7.43
N ASP A 155 7.37 -8.98 6.40
CA ASP A 155 8.61 -8.25 6.21
C ASP A 155 8.41 -6.73 6.24
N CYS A 156 9.44 -6.02 6.67
CA CYS A 156 9.47 -4.57 6.84
C CYS A 156 9.17 -3.80 5.55
N ASP A 157 9.87 -4.14 4.47
CA ASP A 157 9.73 -3.51 3.16
C ASP A 157 8.31 -3.65 2.60
N ALA A 158 7.72 -4.84 2.73
CA ALA A 158 6.35 -5.11 2.30
C ALA A 158 5.32 -4.27 3.06
N ALA A 159 5.47 -4.17 4.38
CA ALA A 159 4.58 -3.37 5.21
C ALA A 159 4.69 -1.87 4.90
N LEU A 160 5.91 -1.35 4.79
CA LEU A 160 6.16 0.07 4.57
C LEU A 160 5.67 0.55 3.20
N PHE A 161 5.97 -0.19 2.11
CA PHE A 161 5.55 0.21 0.78
C PHE A 161 4.05 0.04 0.54
N ALA A 162 3.40 -0.89 1.25
CA ALA A 162 1.94 -0.99 1.23
C ALA A 162 1.25 0.11 2.02
N ALA A 163 1.83 0.57 3.13
CA ALA A 163 1.30 1.69 3.92
C ALA A 163 1.51 3.05 3.24
N GLY A 164 2.56 3.18 2.42
CA GLY A 164 2.93 4.44 1.78
C GLY A 164 3.45 5.48 2.76
N HIS A 165 3.48 6.75 2.31
CA HIS A 165 3.99 7.87 3.10
C HIS A 165 2.97 8.40 4.12
N ALA A 166 1.69 8.41 3.75
CA ALA A 166 0.62 8.99 4.55
C ALA A 166 -0.17 7.95 5.35
N GLY A 167 0.33 6.72 5.47
CA GLY A 167 -0.28 5.65 6.27
C GLY A 167 -0.45 6.03 7.74
N ASN A 168 -1.27 5.26 8.45
CA ASN A 168 -1.44 5.38 9.90
C ASN A 168 -0.56 4.39 10.66
N GLY A 169 -0.04 3.38 9.98
CA GLY A 169 0.88 2.41 10.57
C GLY A 169 1.26 1.30 9.61
N ALA A 170 2.49 0.80 9.78
CA ALA A 170 3.01 -0.37 9.12
C ALA A 170 3.57 -1.33 10.17
N PHE A 171 3.20 -2.59 10.08
CA PHE A 171 3.56 -3.62 11.05
C PHE A 171 4.15 -4.84 10.35
N TRP A 172 5.23 -5.35 10.91
CA TRP A 172 5.88 -6.56 10.41
C TRP A 172 6.34 -7.46 11.54
N LEU A 173 6.73 -8.69 11.22
CA LEU A 173 7.26 -9.63 12.19
C LEU A 173 8.77 -9.44 12.34
N ASN A 174 9.24 -9.32 13.58
CA ASN A 174 10.66 -9.40 13.85
C ASN A 174 11.09 -10.87 13.76
N PRO A 175 11.96 -11.23 12.81
CA PRO A 175 12.33 -12.65 12.61
C PRO A 175 13.08 -13.26 13.78
N ASN A 176 13.73 -12.44 14.62
CA ASN A 176 14.50 -12.92 15.76
C ASN A 176 13.63 -13.18 17.00
N THR A 177 12.55 -12.42 17.17
CA THR A 177 11.73 -12.46 18.38
C THR A 177 10.33 -12.99 18.14
N GLY A 178 9.88 -13.07 16.88
CA GLY A 178 8.50 -13.41 16.49
C GLY A 178 7.46 -12.37 16.93
N LYS A 179 7.89 -11.20 17.40
CA LYS A 179 6.99 -10.13 17.84
C LYS A 179 6.66 -9.18 16.69
N TRP A 180 5.53 -8.55 16.79
CA TRP A 180 5.16 -7.45 15.90
C TRP A 180 6.07 -6.26 16.13
N SER A 181 6.55 -5.70 15.03
CA SER A 181 7.41 -4.51 14.99
C SER A 181 6.75 -3.43 14.14
N GLY A 182 7.21 -2.21 14.27
CA GLY A 182 6.76 -1.06 13.53
C GLY A 182 7.82 0.04 13.54
N THR A 183 7.46 1.23 13.10
CA THR A 183 8.35 2.39 13.02
C THR A 183 7.72 3.66 13.58
N THR A 184 8.55 4.54 14.13
CA THR A 184 8.15 5.87 14.58
C THR A 184 7.77 6.82 13.41
N TYR A 185 8.02 6.43 12.16
CA TYR A 185 7.68 7.23 10.98
C TYR A 185 6.19 7.63 10.95
N TYR A 186 5.30 6.72 11.31
CA TYR A 186 3.85 6.98 11.34
C TYR A 186 3.36 7.58 12.67
N GLY A 187 4.27 8.05 13.51
CA GLY A 187 3.96 8.59 14.82
C GLY A 187 4.09 7.58 15.96
N GLU A 188 3.87 8.01 17.18
CA GLU A 188 3.83 7.15 18.36
C GLU A 188 2.52 6.37 18.37
N LEU A 189 2.50 5.23 17.70
CA LEU A 189 1.42 4.28 17.90
C LEU A 189 1.63 3.61 19.26
N SER A 190 0.64 3.75 20.11
CA SER A 190 0.53 2.93 21.30
C SER A 190 0.30 1.47 20.87
N LEU A 191 1.39 0.76 20.60
CA LEU A 191 1.39 -0.68 20.30
C LEU A 191 0.84 -1.54 21.45
N ILE A 192 0.52 -0.92 22.58
CA ILE A 192 -0.13 -1.55 23.73
C ILE A 192 -1.44 -2.25 23.32
N HIS A 193 -2.16 -1.71 22.33
CA HIS A 193 -3.38 -2.33 21.83
C HIS A 193 -3.16 -3.49 20.84
N ILE A 194 -1.96 -3.61 20.27
CA ILE A 194 -1.63 -4.69 19.31
C ILE A 194 -0.88 -5.82 20.01
N SER A 195 -0.14 -5.52 21.07
CA SER A 195 0.68 -6.50 21.80
C SER A 195 -0.05 -7.24 22.91
N GLU A 196 -1.24 -6.81 23.29
CA GLU A 196 -2.07 -7.65 24.15
C GLU A 196 -2.60 -8.82 23.30
N PRO A 197 -2.15 -10.08 23.55
CA PRO A 197 -2.84 -11.21 22.97
C PRO A 197 -4.28 -11.10 23.48
N THR A 198 -5.21 -10.87 22.59
CA THR A 198 -6.64 -11.00 22.89
C THR A 198 -6.76 -12.33 23.61
N ARG A 199 -6.99 -12.28 24.92
CA ARG A 199 -7.34 -13.49 25.68
C ARG A 199 -8.54 -14.05 24.98
N LEU A 200 -8.32 -15.06 24.15
CA LEU A 200 -9.37 -15.91 23.63
C LEU A 200 -10.13 -16.36 24.88
N ARG A 201 -11.24 -15.71 25.17
CA ARG A 201 -12.21 -16.24 26.13
C ARG A 201 -12.49 -17.64 25.63
N ARG A 202 -12.05 -18.63 26.38
CA ARG A 202 -12.49 -20.01 26.20
C ARG A 202 -14.00 -19.95 26.10
N ILE A 203 -14.53 -20.15 24.92
CA ILE A 203 -15.92 -20.53 24.74
C ILE A 203 -15.97 -21.95 25.27
N SER A 204 -16.33 -22.10 26.53
CA SER A 204 -16.68 -23.43 27.07
C SER A 204 -18.02 -23.77 26.47
N TYR A 205 -18.04 -24.89 25.78
CA TYR A 205 -19.28 -25.56 25.35
C TYR A 205 -20.03 -26.07 26.54
#